data_70e5cf3d93c423f5f4533a40876c0926
#
_entry.id   70e5cf3d93c423f5f4533a40876c0926
#
_cell.length_a   1.000
_cell.length_b   1.000
_cell.length_c   1.000
_cell.angle_alpha   90.00
_cell.angle_beta   90.00
_cell.angle_gamma   90.00
#
_symmetry.space_group_name_H-M   'P 1'
#
loop_
_entity.id
_entity.type
_entity.pdbx_description
1 polymer ?
#
loop_
_entity_poly.entity_id
_entity_poly.type
_entity_poly.pdbx_seq_one_letter_code
_entity_poly.pdbx_strand_id
1 'polypeptide(L)'
;MTPPASDVTSSSPSSSSASSSSRVPPWLAALWKRSITLFPLKLVGNTVATLGFFPLYFWIMKNAGQAWVLPLTPIDRLIAFWPWLLPVYLSLWGYIALPVLLARDMRELQGFSLGCAAMTVLALLVFWFMPTAIPNFVVETTPGTSLQFLKMVDSAGNAFPSLHVSFSVFTCVALARQLRAVGAPAWLRVANVAWAAGIVYSTMAVRQHVLIDVLGGFALGVAFGIATRQRPGAQA
;
A
#
# COMPACT_ATOMS: atom_id res chain seq x y z
N MET A 1 83.13 0.00 -40.88
CA MET A 1 81.92 0.85 -40.70
C MET A 1 80.78 -0.08 -40.36
N THR A 2 80.52 -0.20 -39.08
CA THR A 2 79.41 -0.99 -38.54
C THR A 2 78.29 -0.04 -38.11
N PRO A 3 77.03 -0.24 -38.47
CA PRO A 3 75.93 0.59 -37.98
C PRO A 3 75.52 0.18 -36.55
N PRO A 4 74.98 1.13 -35.76
CA PRO A 4 74.61 0.89 -34.37
C PRO A 4 73.28 0.11 -34.25
N ALA A 5 73.22 -0.63 -33.18
CA ALA A 5 72.04 -1.40 -32.75
C ALA A 5 70.91 -0.48 -32.33
N SER A 6 69.67 -0.78 -32.78
CA SER A 6 68.44 -0.12 -32.39
C SER A 6 67.90 -0.78 -31.13
N ASP A 7 67.81 0.02 -30.03
CA ASP A 7 67.14 -0.35 -28.80
C ASP A 7 65.63 -0.47 -29.02
N VAL A 8 65.12 -1.70 -28.78
CA VAL A 8 63.68 -1.96 -28.72
C VAL A 8 63.23 -1.82 -27.29
N THR A 9 62.67 -0.66 -26.99
CA THR A 9 61.99 -0.43 -25.70
C THR A 9 60.63 -1.12 -25.70
N SER A 10 60.55 -2.23 -24.97
CA SER A 10 59.29 -2.94 -24.71
C SER A 10 58.43 -2.14 -23.72
N SER A 11 57.42 -1.45 -24.25
CA SER A 11 56.38 -0.84 -23.42
C SER A 11 55.36 -1.91 -23.00
N SER A 12 55.42 -2.29 -21.72
CA SER A 12 54.42 -3.14 -21.07
C SER A 12 53.09 -2.40 -20.98
N PRO A 13 51.94 -3.00 -21.36
CA PRO A 13 50.63 -2.38 -21.12
C PRO A 13 50.33 -2.46 -19.62
N SER A 14 50.23 -1.30 -18.97
CA SER A 14 49.72 -1.19 -17.61
C SER A 14 48.23 -1.64 -17.59
N SER A 15 47.98 -2.84 -17.06
CA SER A 15 46.66 -3.29 -16.75
C SER A 15 46.06 -2.42 -15.62
N SER A 16 45.30 -1.40 -16.00
CA SER A 16 44.46 -0.67 -15.07
C SER A 16 43.35 -1.63 -14.63
N SER A 17 43.54 -2.27 -13.48
CA SER A 17 42.47 -2.96 -12.75
C SER A 17 41.45 -1.90 -12.35
N ALA A 18 40.40 -1.75 -13.17
CA ALA A 18 39.22 -1.00 -12.81
C ALA A 18 38.57 -1.70 -11.63
N SER A 19 38.85 -1.20 -10.43
CA SER A 19 38.10 -1.57 -9.24
C SER A 19 36.64 -1.21 -9.47
N SER A 20 35.81 -2.23 -9.76
CA SER A 20 34.36 -2.11 -9.79
C SER A 20 33.88 -1.88 -8.35
N SER A 21 34.01 -0.65 -7.85
CA SER A 21 33.29 -0.23 -6.68
C SER A 21 31.82 -0.37 -7.01
N SER A 22 31.11 -1.28 -6.37
CA SER A 22 29.67 -1.48 -6.49
C SER A 22 28.95 -0.21 -6.02
N ARG A 23 28.80 0.74 -6.93
CA ARG A 23 28.06 1.98 -6.64
C ARG A 23 26.61 1.62 -6.38
N VAL A 24 26.08 2.00 -5.22
CA VAL A 24 24.67 1.85 -4.89
C VAL A 24 23.83 2.43 -6.03
N PRO A 25 22.85 1.68 -6.58
CA PRO A 25 22.02 2.16 -7.66
C PRO A 25 21.37 3.50 -7.31
N PRO A 26 21.31 4.49 -8.24
CA PRO A 26 20.78 5.83 -7.96
C PRO A 26 19.35 5.83 -7.39
N TRP A 27 18.51 4.95 -7.88
CA TRP A 27 17.14 4.80 -7.37
C TRP A 27 17.10 4.35 -5.91
N LEU A 28 18.03 3.48 -5.49
CA LEU A 28 18.09 2.99 -4.10
C LEU A 28 18.58 4.10 -3.16
N ALA A 29 19.59 4.85 -3.59
CA ALA A 29 20.04 6.04 -2.84
C ALA A 29 18.93 7.09 -2.72
N ALA A 30 18.13 7.28 -3.78
CA ALA A 30 16.98 8.19 -3.76
C ALA A 30 15.88 7.70 -2.80
N LEU A 31 15.57 6.42 -2.77
CA LEU A 31 14.61 5.85 -1.81
C LEU A 31 15.10 6.01 -0.38
N TRP A 32 16.38 5.74 -0.13
CA TRP A 32 16.98 5.95 1.19
C TRP A 32 16.90 7.41 1.64
N LYS A 33 17.29 8.35 0.77
CA LYS A 33 17.16 9.79 1.05
C LYS A 33 15.74 10.19 1.40
N ARG A 34 14.76 9.71 0.64
CA ARG A 34 13.34 9.98 0.90
C ARG A 34 12.88 9.41 2.25
N SER A 35 13.33 8.21 2.63
CA SER A 35 12.90 7.58 3.88
C SER A 35 13.34 8.37 5.11
N ILE A 36 14.52 9.00 5.08
CA ILE A 36 15.01 9.81 6.20
C ILE A 36 14.54 11.26 6.17
N THR A 37 14.11 11.77 5.00
CA THR A 37 13.58 13.13 4.86
C THR A 37 12.27 13.27 5.64
N LEU A 38 12.16 14.26 6.53
CA LEU A 38 10.98 14.50 7.38
C LEU A 38 10.58 13.28 8.25
N PHE A 39 11.52 12.39 8.55
CA PHE A 39 11.21 11.13 9.24
C PHE A 39 10.43 11.31 10.56
N PRO A 40 10.80 12.21 11.49
CA PRO A 40 10.04 12.42 12.73
C PRO A 40 8.59 12.84 12.44
N LEU A 41 8.39 13.75 11.50
CA LEU A 41 7.05 14.22 11.12
C LEU A 41 6.19 13.10 10.51
N LYS A 42 6.79 12.29 9.64
CA LYS A 42 6.13 11.12 9.03
C LYS A 42 5.73 10.10 10.09
N LEU A 43 6.64 9.80 11.01
CA LEU A 43 6.38 8.85 12.09
C LEU A 43 5.26 9.35 13.01
N VAL A 44 5.38 10.57 13.53
CA VAL A 44 4.37 11.15 14.42
C VAL A 44 3.04 11.31 13.70
N GLY A 45 3.03 11.87 12.47
CA GLY A 45 1.81 12.08 11.70
C GLY A 45 1.09 10.77 11.39
N ASN A 46 1.81 9.73 10.97
CA ASN A 46 1.23 8.41 10.70
C ASN A 46 0.68 7.76 11.98
N THR A 47 1.40 7.88 13.11
CA THR A 47 0.95 7.35 14.41
C THR A 47 -0.32 8.06 14.86
N VAL A 48 -0.36 9.40 14.83
CA VAL A 48 -1.53 10.19 15.21
C VAL A 48 -2.73 9.86 14.32
N ALA A 49 -2.52 9.76 13.00
CA ALA A 49 -3.58 9.40 12.06
C ALA A 49 -4.16 8.00 12.36
N THR A 50 -3.29 7.02 12.63
CA THR A 50 -3.71 5.65 12.98
C THR A 50 -4.47 5.62 14.32
N LEU A 51 -3.93 6.28 15.35
CA LEU A 51 -4.58 6.35 16.67
C LEU A 51 -5.91 7.12 16.64
N GLY A 52 -6.06 8.08 15.73
CA GLY A 52 -7.34 8.78 15.54
C GLY A 52 -8.36 7.99 14.73
N PHE A 53 -7.86 7.23 13.73
CA PHE A 53 -8.72 6.44 12.86
C PHE A 53 -9.47 5.32 13.60
N PHE A 54 -8.77 4.47 14.35
CA PHE A 54 -9.39 3.29 14.96
C PHE A 54 -10.49 3.60 15.97
N PRO A 55 -10.35 4.54 16.92
CA PRO A 55 -11.44 4.89 17.83
C PRO A 55 -12.68 5.40 17.09
N LEU A 56 -12.49 6.25 16.07
CA LEU A 56 -13.59 6.77 15.27
C LEU A 56 -14.28 5.67 14.45
N TYR A 57 -13.48 4.79 13.82
CA TYR A 57 -13.96 3.65 13.06
C TYR A 57 -14.81 2.72 13.94
N PHE A 58 -14.29 2.32 15.10
CA PHE A 58 -15.03 1.45 16.03
C PHE A 58 -16.24 2.12 16.64
N TRP A 59 -16.17 3.43 16.89
CA TRP A 59 -17.32 4.17 17.38
C TRP A 59 -18.46 4.19 16.36
N ILE A 60 -18.17 4.46 15.09
CA ILE A 60 -19.14 4.40 14.01
C ILE A 60 -19.71 2.98 13.87
N MET A 61 -18.86 1.97 13.83
CA MET A 61 -19.27 0.58 13.73
C MET A 61 -20.27 0.19 14.82
N LYS A 62 -20.06 0.70 16.03
CA LYS A 62 -20.92 0.38 17.20
C LYS A 62 -22.24 1.17 17.19
N ASN A 63 -22.30 2.35 16.56
CA ASN A 63 -23.41 3.29 16.70
C ASN A 63 -24.18 3.55 15.40
N ALA A 64 -23.77 3.01 14.26
CA ALA A 64 -24.36 3.27 12.94
C ALA A 64 -25.73 2.59 12.69
N GLY A 65 -26.37 2.01 13.68
CA GLY A 65 -27.67 1.39 13.53
C GLY A 65 -27.64 -0.01 12.92
N GLN A 66 -28.80 -0.49 12.43
CA GLN A 66 -28.94 -1.84 11.88
C GLN A 66 -28.31 -1.94 10.50
N ALA A 67 -27.36 -2.86 10.34
CA ALA A 67 -26.65 -3.07 9.10
C ALA A 67 -27.41 -3.96 8.11
N TRP A 68 -27.36 -3.60 6.83
CA TRP A 68 -27.87 -4.42 5.73
C TRP A 68 -26.83 -5.47 5.35
N VAL A 69 -27.27 -6.74 5.30
CA VAL A 69 -26.39 -7.83 4.90
C VAL A 69 -26.22 -7.81 3.38
N LEU A 70 -24.98 -7.70 2.92
CA LEU A 70 -24.65 -7.72 1.50
C LEU A 70 -24.91 -9.11 0.89
N PRO A 71 -25.48 -9.20 -0.34
CA PRO A 71 -25.69 -10.47 -0.99
C PRO A 71 -24.38 -11.10 -1.46
N LEU A 72 -24.28 -12.43 -1.37
CA LEU A 72 -23.19 -13.19 -1.94
C LEU A 72 -23.35 -13.32 -3.46
N THR A 73 -22.29 -13.01 -4.18
CA THR A 73 -22.21 -13.28 -5.62
C THR A 73 -21.72 -14.70 -5.92
N PRO A 74 -21.87 -15.21 -7.15
CA PRO A 74 -21.27 -16.49 -7.55
C PRO A 74 -19.74 -16.51 -7.35
N ILE A 75 -19.06 -15.37 -7.55
CA ILE A 75 -17.60 -15.26 -7.36
C ILE A 75 -17.21 -15.44 -5.89
N ASP A 76 -17.98 -14.89 -4.97
CA ASP A 76 -17.74 -15.08 -3.53
C ASP A 76 -17.76 -16.56 -3.11
N ARG A 77 -18.58 -17.37 -3.78
CA ARG A 77 -18.70 -18.80 -3.53
C ARG A 77 -17.54 -19.60 -4.12
N LEU A 78 -16.90 -19.09 -5.18
CA LEU A 78 -15.74 -19.73 -5.83
C LEU A 78 -14.44 -19.51 -5.07
N ILE A 79 -14.34 -18.43 -4.29
CA ILE A 79 -13.13 -18.13 -3.51
C ILE A 79 -13.07 -19.07 -2.31
N ALA A 80 -12.04 -19.88 -2.25
CA ALA A 80 -11.80 -20.75 -1.11
C ALA A 80 -11.44 -19.96 0.16
N PHE A 81 -11.81 -20.48 1.32
CA PHE A 81 -11.40 -19.91 2.60
C PHE A 81 -9.93 -20.27 2.89
N TRP A 82 -9.08 -19.25 2.99
CA TRP A 82 -7.63 -19.40 3.22
C TRP A 82 -7.17 -18.58 4.42
N PRO A 83 -7.32 -19.09 5.65
CA PRO A 83 -7.00 -18.34 6.88
C PRO A 83 -5.52 -17.96 6.98
N TRP A 84 -4.62 -18.73 6.35
CA TRP A 84 -3.18 -18.43 6.30
C TRP A 84 -2.84 -17.17 5.48
N LEU A 85 -3.77 -16.60 4.72
CA LEU A 85 -3.60 -15.29 4.09
C LEU A 85 -3.84 -14.11 5.03
N LEU A 86 -4.19 -14.36 6.30
CA LEU A 86 -4.35 -13.30 7.30
C LEU A 86 -3.13 -12.37 7.44
N PRO A 87 -1.87 -12.85 7.42
CA PRO A 87 -0.71 -11.96 7.42
C PRO A 87 -0.64 -11.04 6.20
N VAL A 88 -1.07 -11.51 5.01
CA VAL A 88 -1.16 -10.69 3.79
C VAL A 88 -2.23 -9.62 3.96
N TYR A 89 -3.39 -9.98 4.50
CA TYR A 89 -4.45 -9.04 4.85
C TYR A 89 -3.94 -7.95 5.81
N LEU A 90 -3.31 -8.34 6.92
CA LEU A 90 -2.80 -7.42 7.94
C LEU A 90 -1.62 -6.57 7.44
N SER A 91 -0.91 -7.00 6.40
CA SER A 91 0.21 -6.26 5.81
C SER A 91 -0.20 -4.90 5.21
N LEU A 92 -1.50 -4.65 5.03
CA LEU A 92 -2.01 -3.35 4.62
C LEU A 92 -1.44 -2.21 5.48
N TRP A 93 -1.37 -2.40 6.79
CA TRP A 93 -0.92 -1.35 7.71
C TRP A 93 0.53 -0.94 7.49
N GLY A 94 1.39 -1.89 7.15
CA GLY A 94 2.75 -1.59 6.68
C GLY A 94 2.77 -1.01 5.27
N TYR A 95 1.90 -1.50 4.39
CA TYR A 95 1.85 -1.08 3.00
C TYR A 95 1.42 0.38 2.85
N ILE A 96 0.38 0.83 3.57
CA ILE A 96 -0.09 2.22 3.55
C ILE A 96 0.95 3.20 4.13
N ALA A 97 1.85 2.75 4.98
CA ALA A 97 2.92 3.57 5.51
C ALA A 97 4.04 3.84 4.47
N LEU A 98 4.17 3.02 3.41
CA LEU A 98 5.23 3.18 2.42
C LEU A 98 5.18 4.51 1.66
N PRO A 99 4.04 4.98 1.10
CA PRO A 99 4.00 6.29 0.45
C PRO A 99 4.29 7.45 1.40
N VAL A 100 3.92 7.33 2.68
CA VAL A 100 4.28 8.30 3.72
C VAL A 100 5.79 8.30 3.92
N LEU A 101 6.39 7.13 4.12
CA LEU A 101 7.83 6.97 4.33
C LEU A 101 8.63 7.50 3.13
N LEU A 102 8.18 7.23 1.90
CA LEU A 102 8.87 7.58 0.66
C LEU A 102 8.47 8.95 0.09
N ALA A 103 7.65 9.74 0.79
CA ALA A 103 7.34 11.10 0.38
C ALA A 103 8.63 11.96 0.34
N ARG A 104 8.87 12.63 -0.80
CA ARG A 104 10.09 13.43 -1.02
C ARG A 104 10.07 14.77 -0.29
N ASP A 105 8.85 15.35 -0.12
CA ASP A 105 8.62 16.68 0.42
C ASP A 105 7.26 16.78 1.13
N MET A 106 6.99 17.94 1.74
CA MET A 106 5.73 18.20 2.44
C MET A 106 4.50 18.15 1.52
N ARG A 107 4.62 18.57 0.26
CA ARG A 107 3.50 18.57 -0.68
C ARG A 107 3.08 17.14 -1.02
N GLU A 108 4.04 16.25 -1.26
CA GLU A 108 3.76 14.84 -1.52
C GLU A 108 3.18 14.14 -0.29
N LEU A 109 3.75 14.42 0.89
CA LEU A 109 3.25 13.91 2.17
C LEU A 109 1.80 14.34 2.43
N GLN A 110 1.53 15.63 2.34
CA GLN A 110 0.19 16.19 2.55
C GLN A 110 -0.81 15.67 1.50
N GLY A 111 -0.42 15.59 0.22
CA GLY A 111 -1.28 15.09 -0.84
C GLY A 111 -1.75 13.67 -0.59
N PHE A 112 -0.85 12.78 -0.15
CA PHE A 112 -1.22 11.41 0.20
C PHE A 112 -2.06 11.36 1.49
N SER A 113 -1.63 12.04 2.54
CA SER A 113 -2.31 12.02 3.85
C SER A 113 -3.72 12.62 3.78
N LEU A 114 -3.90 13.74 3.08
CA LEU A 114 -5.22 14.35 2.86
C LEU A 114 -6.10 13.46 1.99
N GLY A 115 -5.53 12.79 0.98
CA GLY A 115 -6.24 11.79 0.18
C GLY A 115 -6.75 10.64 1.03
N CYS A 116 -5.92 10.07 1.90
CA CYS A 116 -6.32 9.05 2.88
C CYS A 116 -7.44 9.57 3.80
N ALA A 117 -7.26 10.76 4.37
CA ALA A 117 -8.24 11.34 5.30
C ALA A 117 -9.59 11.58 4.62
N ALA A 118 -9.60 12.20 3.44
CA ALA A 118 -10.84 12.46 2.70
C ALA A 118 -11.55 11.18 2.26
N MET A 119 -10.79 10.17 1.81
CA MET A 119 -11.31 8.85 1.46
C MET A 119 -11.91 8.15 2.70
N THR A 120 -11.24 8.25 3.83
CA THR A 120 -11.74 7.73 5.12
C THR A 120 -13.04 8.42 5.52
N VAL A 121 -13.07 9.75 5.51
CA VAL A 121 -14.29 10.52 5.86
C VAL A 121 -15.45 10.11 4.98
N LEU A 122 -15.24 10.00 3.67
CA LEU A 122 -16.31 9.59 2.75
C LEU A 122 -16.81 8.17 3.06
N ALA A 123 -15.92 7.21 3.31
CA ALA A 123 -16.32 5.86 3.68
C ALA A 123 -17.04 5.82 5.04
N LEU A 124 -16.56 6.56 6.03
CA LEU A 124 -17.21 6.64 7.34
C LEU A 124 -18.62 7.27 7.27
N LEU A 125 -18.82 8.26 6.39
CA LEU A 125 -20.16 8.79 6.11
C LEU A 125 -21.07 7.73 5.49
N VAL A 126 -20.56 6.93 4.54
CA VAL A 126 -21.32 5.80 3.98
C VAL A 126 -21.66 4.79 5.08
N PHE A 127 -20.72 4.42 5.93
CA PHE A 127 -20.97 3.49 7.05
C PHE A 127 -22.00 4.03 8.04
N TRP A 128 -22.04 5.32 8.28
CA TRP A 128 -23.00 5.95 9.18
C TRP A 128 -24.41 5.98 8.61
N PHE A 129 -24.56 6.37 7.34
CA PHE A 129 -25.87 6.53 6.70
C PHE A 129 -26.41 5.27 6.03
N MET A 130 -25.51 4.34 5.64
CA MET A 130 -25.83 3.10 4.94
C MET A 130 -25.01 1.94 5.54
N PRO A 131 -25.22 1.62 6.82
CA PRO A 131 -24.45 0.55 7.46
C PRO A 131 -24.69 -0.79 6.77
N THR A 132 -23.61 -1.47 6.41
CA THR A 132 -23.65 -2.75 5.71
C THR A 132 -22.78 -3.77 6.43
N ALA A 133 -23.20 -5.03 6.40
CA ALA A 133 -22.47 -6.15 6.99
C ALA A 133 -22.20 -7.23 5.94
N ILE A 134 -21.14 -7.98 6.13
CA ILE A 134 -20.92 -9.20 5.35
C ILE A 134 -21.83 -10.32 5.85
N PRO A 135 -22.24 -11.28 4.99
CA PRO A 135 -22.98 -12.45 5.42
C PRO A 135 -22.19 -13.28 6.43
N ASN A 136 -22.88 -13.87 7.39
CA ASN A 136 -22.26 -14.82 8.30
C ASN A 136 -21.81 -16.07 7.53
N PHE A 137 -20.52 -16.15 7.25
CA PHE A 137 -19.94 -17.39 6.75
C PHE A 137 -19.81 -18.38 7.91
N VAL A 138 -20.36 -19.58 7.74
CA VAL A 138 -20.08 -20.68 8.66
C VAL A 138 -18.62 -21.11 8.43
N VAL A 139 -17.73 -20.54 9.22
CA VAL A 139 -16.31 -20.90 9.21
C VAL A 139 -16.00 -21.46 10.59
N GLU A 140 -15.61 -22.72 10.62
CA GLU A 140 -15.06 -23.34 11.83
C GLU A 140 -13.73 -22.65 12.15
N THR A 141 -13.77 -21.76 13.12
CA THR A 141 -12.56 -21.12 13.64
C THR A 141 -12.20 -21.74 14.98
N THR A 142 -10.95 -22.20 15.11
CA THR A 142 -10.46 -22.68 16.38
C THR A 142 -10.52 -21.54 17.40
N PRO A 143 -11.07 -21.76 18.61
CA PRO A 143 -11.11 -20.75 19.66
C PRO A 143 -9.72 -20.19 19.98
N GLY A 144 -9.63 -18.85 20.16
CA GLY A 144 -8.37 -18.18 20.49
C GLY A 144 -7.49 -17.83 19.29
N THR A 145 -7.94 -18.05 18.05
CA THR A 145 -7.16 -17.67 16.86
C THR A 145 -7.28 -16.17 16.53
N SER A 146 -6.23 -15.61 15.90
CA SER A 146 -6.21 -14.23 15.41
C SER A 146 -7.38 -13.93 14.47
N LEU A 147 -7.85 -14.93 13.73
CA LEU A 147 -9.00 -14.82 12.83
C LEU A 147 -10.32 -14.68 13.61
N GLN A 148 -10.46 -15.39 14.74
CA GLN A 148 -11.64 -15.24 15.62
C GLN A 148 -11.67 -13.83 16.24
N PHE A 149 -10.52 -13.35 16.71
CA PHE A 149 -10.40 -11.97 17.20
C PHE A 149 -10.79 -10.96 16.10
N LEU A 150 -10.27 -11.13 14.89
CA LEU A 150 -10.59 -10.24 13.77
C LEU A 150 -12.10 -10.24 13.46
N LYS A 151 -12.75 -11.41 13.47
CA LYS A 151 -14.20 -11.52 13.27
C LYS A 151 -15.01 -10.86 14.40
N MET A 152 -14.56 -10.95 15.64
CA MET A 152 -15.22 -10.27 16.76
C MET A 152 -15.11 -8.75 16.65
N VAL A 153 -13.98 -8.26 16.14
CA VAL A 153 -13.70 -6.82 15.99
C VAL A 153 -14.39 -6.22 14.77
N ASP A 154 -14.48 -6.97 13.65
CA ASP A 154 -14.95 -6.47 12.35
C ASP A 154 -16.36 -6.99 11.98
N SER A 155 -17.12 -7.49 12.94
CA SER A 155 -18.36 -8.25 12.68
C SER A 155 -19.60 -7.41 12.38
N ALA A 156 -19.58 -6.09 12.44
CA ALA A 156 -20.81 -5.31 12.37
C ALA A 156 -20.68 -3.92 11.71
N GLY A 157 -21.24 -3.77 10.52
CA GLY A 157 -21.73 -2.46 10.09
C GLY A 157 -20.87 -1.64 9.12
N ASN A 158 -19.63 -2.01 8.82
CA ASN A 158 -18.69 -1.21 8.02
C ASN A 158 -18.15 -1.98 6.80
N ALA A 159 -19.00 -2.72 6.09
CA ALA A 159 -18.55 -3.54 4.97
C ALA A 159 -18.33 -2.71 3.69
N PHE A 160 -19.34 -1.93 3.25
CA PHE A 160 -19.31 -1.21 1.98
C PHE A 160 -19.13 0.31 2.18
N PRO A 161 -18.20 0.94 1.43
CA PRO A 161 -17.16 0.33 0.59
C PRO A 161 -16.00 -0.20 1.43
N SER A 162 -15.33 -1.27 0.99
CA SER A 162 -14.17 -1.79 1.70
C SER A 162 -13.05 -0.75 1.82
N LEU A 163 -12.81 -0.23 3.02
CA LEU A 163 -11.67 0.67 3.28
C LEU A 163 -10.33 -0.05 3.09
N HIS A 164 -10.28 -1.34 3.42
CA HIS A 164 -9.08 -2.15 3.23
C HIS A 164 -8.65 -2.18 1.75
N VAL A 165 -9.60 -2.40 0.86
CA VAL A 165 -9.36 -2.37 -0.58
C VAL A 165 -9.07 -0.95 -1.06
N SER A 166 -9.82 0.05 -0.59
CA SER A 166 -9.62 1.46 -0.96
C SER A 166 -8.20 1.92 -0.66
N PHE A 167 -7.71 1.65 0.54
CA PHE A 167 -6.35 1.98 0.94
C PHE A 167 -5.30 1.21 0.13
N SER A 168 -5.53 -0.09 -0.14
CA SER A 168 -4.60 -0.89 -0.95
C SER A 168 -4.43 -0.32 -2.35
N VAL A 169 -5.53 0.01 -3.02
CA VAL A 169 -5.53 0.56 -4.39
C VAL A 169 -4.94 1.96 -4.42
N PHE A 170 -5.34 2.83 -3.50
CA PHE A 170 -4.80 4.19 -3.40
C PHE A 170 -3.29 4.19 -3.16
N THR A 171 -2.83 3.36 -2.22
CA THR A 171 -1.41 3.15 -1.91
C THR A 171 -0.65 2.63 -3.13
N CYS A 172 -1.20 1.64 -3.84
CA CYS A 172 -0.59 1.09 -5.06
C CYS A 172 -0.33 2.19 -6.10
N VAL A 173 -1.32 3.05 -6.34
CA VAL A 173 -1.21 4.16 -7.28
C VAL A 173 -0.16 5.19 -6.83
N ALA A 174 -0.17 5.56 -5.55
CA ALA A 174 0.79 6.51 -4.99
C ALA A 174 2.22 5.98 -5.07
N LEU A 175 2.44 4.76 -4.59
CA LEU A 175 3.75 4.10 -4.59
C LEU A 175 4.27 3.86 -6.00
N ALA A 176 3.41 3.48 -6.96
CA ALA A 176 3.80 3.35 -8.35
C ALA A 176 4.32 4.66 -8.96
N ARG A 177 3.77 5.81 -8.55
CA ARG A 177 4.27 7.14 -8.96
C ARG A 177 5.62 7.44 -8.33
N GLN A 178 5.77 7.18 -7.03
CA GLN A 178 7.03 7.40 -6.31
C GLN A 178 8.16 6.55 -6.87
N LEU A 179 7.90 5.27 -7.14
CA LEU A 179 8.88 4.35 -7.74
C LEU A 179 9.28 4.79 -9.16
N ARG A 180 8.33 5.27 -9.97
CA ARG A 180 8.65 5.84 -11.30
C ARG A 180 9.48 7.09 -11.19
N ALA A 181 9.17 7.98 -10.25
CA ALA A 181 9.87 9.25 -10.07
C ALA A 181 11.34 9.08 -9.66
N VAL A 182 11.71 7.98 -9.01
CA VAL A 182 13.10 7.65 -8.67
C VAL A 182 13.80 6.76 -9.70
N GLY A 183 13.12 6.41 -10.80
CA GLY A 183 13.68 5.49 -11.81
C GLY A 183 13.83 4.07 -11.30
N ALA A 184 12.99 3.63 -10.36
CA ALA A 184 13.03 2.27 -9.85
C ALA A 184 12.79 1.23 -10.95
N PRO A 185 13.46 0.07 -10.90
CA PRO A 185 13.34 -0.96 -11.92
C PRO A 185 11.91 -1.51 -12.02
N ALA A 186 11.57 -2.04 -13.20
CA ALA A 186 10.22 -2.50 -13.51
C ALA A 186 9.70 -3.55 -12.54
N TRP A 187 10.57 -4.45 -12.06
CA TRP A 187 10.17 -5.52 -11.14
C TRP A 187 9.61 -4.97 -9.81
N LEU A 188 10.14 -3.85 -9.28
CA LEU A 188 9.57 -3.20 -8.08
C LEU A 188 8.14 -2.68 -8.32
N ARG A 189 7.87 -2.16 -9.52
CA ARG A 189 6.52 -1.71 -9.88
C ARG A 189 5.56 -2.88 -10.05
N VAL A 190 6.04 -3.98 -10.63
CA VAL A 190 5.27 -5.23 -10.72
C VAL A 190 5.00 -5.80 -9.33
N ALA A 191 6.02 -5.86 -8.47
CA ALA A 191 5.87 -6.30 -7.08
C ALA A 191 4.86 -5.45 -6.29
N ASN A 192 4.86 -4.13 -6.49
CA ASN A 192 3.87 -3.22 -5.90
C ASN A 192 2.43 -3.58 -6.31
N VAL A 193 2.20 -3.81 -7.59
CA VAL A 193 0.86 -4.19 -8.10
C VAL A 193 0.47 -5.58 -7.59
N ALA A 194 1.39 -6.54 -7.64
CA ALA A 194 1.15 -7.90 -7.17
C ALA A 194 0.82 -7.94 -5.67
N TRP A 195 1.53 -7.14 -4.87
CA TRP A 195 1.27 -7.04 -3.43
C TRP A 195 -0.10 -6.44 -3.13
N ALA A 196 -0.46 -5.34 -3.80
CA ALA A 196 -1.79 -4.75 -3.69
C ALA A 196 -2.90 -5.72 -4.08
N ALA A 197 -2.72 -6.45 -5.20
CA ALA A 197 -3.66 -7.48 -5.64
C ALA A 197 -3.76 -8.63 -4.61
N GLY A 198 -2.63 -9.04 -4.02
CA GLY A 198 -2.59 -10.02 -2.95
C GLY A 198 -3.37 -9.59 -1.72
N ILE A 199 -3.21 -8.32 -1.29
CA ILE A 199 -3.99 -7.75 -0.18
C ILE A 199 -5.49 -7.75 -0.53
N VAL A 200 -5.87 -7.27 -1.72
CA VAL A 200 -7.29 -7.25 -2.15
C VAL A 200 -7.86 -8.67 -2.19
N TYR A 201 -7.16 -9.64 -2.77
CA TYR A 201 -7.60 -11.04 -2.79
C TYR A 201 -7.73 -11.61 -1.37
N SER A 202 -6.79 -11.31 -0.48
CA SER A 202 -6.81 -11.82 0.89
C SER A 202 -8.04 -11.36 1.66
N THR A 203 -8.60 -10.17 1.38
CA THR A 203 -9.82 -9.69 2.06
C THR A 203 -11.00 -10.64 1.86
N MET A 204 -11.15 -11.19 0.66
CA MET A 204 -12.20 -12.16 0.34
C MET A 204 -11.84 -13.56 0.84
N ALA A 205 -10.57 -13.98 0.70
CA ALA A 205 -10.11 -15.30 1.10
C ALA A 205 -10.15 -15.52 2.62
N VAL A 206 -9.95 -14.48 3.45
CA VAL A 206 -10.12 -14.55 4.90
C VAL A 206 -11.54 -14.23 5.37
N ARG A 207 -12.49 -14.06 4.42
CA ARG A 207 -13.92 -13.80 4.68
C ARG A 207 -14.20 -12.52 5.47
N GLN A 208 -13.43 -11.47 5.20
CA GLN A 208 -13.66 -10.13 5.75
C GLN A 208 -14.47 -9.25 4.80
N HIS A 209 -14.44 -9.55 3.51
CA HIS A 209 -15.13 -8.80 2.46
C HIS A 209 -15.78 -9.72 1.41
N VAL A 210 -16.79 -9.20 0.72
CA VAL A 210 -17.44 -9.83 -0.44
C VAL A 210 -17.18 -8.99 -1.69
N LEU A 211 -17.45 -9.52 -2.88
CA LEU A 211 -17.10 -8.84 -4.14
C LEU A 211 -17.71 -7.44 -4.26
N ILE A 212 -18.93 -7.24 -3.77
CA ILE A 212 -19.64 -5.95 -3.90
C ILE A 212 -18.90 -4.84 -3.16
N ASP A 213 -18.48 -5.07 -1.92
CA ASP A 213 -17.74 -4.08 -1.13
C ASP A 213 -16.30 -3.93 -1.60
N VAL A 214 -15.68 -4.98 -2.13
CA VAL A 214 -14.38 -4.94 -2.82
C VAL A 214 -14.45 -4.05 -4.05
N LEU A 215 -15.47 -4.17 -4.89
CA LEU A 215 -15.65 -3.30 -6.06
C LEU A 215 -15.88 -1.85 -5.67
N GLY A 216 -16.68 -1.60 -4.64
CA GLY A 216 -16.86 -0.25 -4.06
C GLY A 216 -15.55 0.34 -3.56
N GLY A 217 -14.78 -0.44 -2.81
CA GLY A 217 -13.46 -0.05 -2.32
C GLY A 217 -12.45 0.21 -3.43
N PHE A 218 -12.45 -0.64 -4.46
CA PHE A 218 -11.59 -0.46 -5.63
C PHE A 218 -11.90 0.85 -6.37
N ALA A 219 -13.19 1.10 -6.65
CA ALA A 219 -13.62 2.33 -7.31
C ALA A 219 -13.23 3.58 -6.50
N LEU A 220 -13.41 3.54 -5.19
CA LEU A 220 -13.04 4.62 -4.28
C LEU A 220 -11.52 4.85 -4.29
N GLY A 221 -10.72 3.81 -4.16
CA GLY A 221 -9.26 3.89 -4.19
C GLY A 221 -8.71 4.45 -5.52
N VAL A 222 -9.29 4.04 -6.66
CA VAL A 222 -8.93 4.57 -7.99
C VAL A 222 -9.32 6.04 -8.11
N ALA A 223 -10.54 6.42 -7.69
CA ALA A 223 -11.03 7.80 -7.78
C ALA A 223 -10.10 8.76 -7.02
N PHE A 224 -9.76 8.44 -5.77
CA PHE A 224 -8.80 9.22 -4.99
C PHE A 224 -7.39 9.14 -5.56
N GLY A 225 -6.98 8.01 -6.09
CA GLY A 225 -5.71 7.86 -6.79
C GLY A 225 -5.59 8.80 -8.00
N ILE A 226 -6.65 9.04 -8.73
CA ILE A 226 -6.68 9.98 -9.85
C ILE A 226 -6.75 11.43 -9.34
N ALA A 227 -7.64 11.71 -8.38
CA ALA A 227 -7.88 13.05 -7.86
C ALA A 227 -6.64 13.68 -7.20
N THR A 228 -5.84 12.87 -6.49
CA THR A 228 -4.61 13.32 -5.82
C THR A 228 -3.40 13.37 -6.76
N ARG A 229 -3.63 13.27 -8.09
CA ARG A 229 -2.56 13.37 -9.08
C ARG A 229 -1.99 14.78 -9.06
N GLN A 230 -0.82 14.95 -8.48
CA GLN A 230 -0.10 16.23 -8.53
C GLN A 230 0.21 16.55 -10.00
N ARG A 231 -0.27 17.70 -10.49
CA ARG A 231 0.08 18.18 -11.82
C ARG A 231 1.57 18.50 -11.85
N PRO A 232 2.36 17.97 -12.80
CA PRO A 232 3.72 18.44 -13.02
C PRO A 232 3.60 19.91 -13.45
N GLY A 233 4.20 20.84 -12.74
CA GLY A 233 4.36 22.20 -13.26
C GLY A 233 3.73 23.37 -12.52
N ALA A 234 3.14 23.21 -11.34
CA ALA A 234 2.84 24.37 -10.48
C ALA A 234 4.08 24.70 -9.62
N GLN A 235 5.18 25.07 -10.27
CA GLN A 235 6.25 25.85 -9.65
C GLN A 235 5.87 27.31 -9.84
N ALA A 236 5.36 27.93 -8.76
CA ALA A 236 5.35 29.37 -8.59
C ALA A 236 6.55 29.73 -7.71
#